data_176aef19f8e7ab3cfba7100cb853bacc
#
_entry.id   176aef19f8e7ab3cfba7100cb853bacc
#
_cell.length_a   1.000
_cell.length_b   1.000
_cell.length_c   1.000
_cell.angle_alpha   90.00
_cell.angle_beta   90.00
_cell.angle_gamma   90.00
#
_symmetry.space_group_name_H-M   'P 1'
#
loop_
_entity.id
_entity.type
_entity.pdbx_description
1 polymer ?
#
loop_
_entity_poly.entity_id
_entity_poly.type
_entity_poly.pdbx_seq_one_letter_code
_entity_poly.pdbx_strand_id
1 'polypeptide(L)'
;MKKILIVAFIGLTLIACSDTKKQEKDLLDNILKVHDKVMMNDDALMKNKTQLDSLLKLPAKDTAEKVNMKALDMKLLASEEAMENWMHKFEPDVANKSHDDIMKYYGDQKKAIMSVDSQMNVAITESNKYLSNRKK
;
A
#
# COMPACT_ATOMS: atom_id res chain seq x y z
N MET A 1 27.25 -47.16 -32.48
CA MET A 1 26.11 -46.94 -31.60
C MET A 1 26.45 -45.88 -30.53
N LYS A 2 26.71 -44.61 -30.92
CA LYS A 2 27.13 -43.52 -30.00
C LYS A 2 26.67 -42.12 -30.45
N LYS A 3 25.49 -41.98 -31.07
CA LYS A 3 25.01 -40.67 -31.59
C LYS A 3 23.57 -40.27 -31.22
N ILE A 4 22.95 -40.84 -30.22
CA ILE A 4 21.51 -40.54 -29.91
C ILE A 4 21.30 -39.89 -28.51
N LEU A 5 22.34 -39.51 -27.76
CA LEU A 5 22.19 -39.02 -26.37
C LEU A 5 22.32 -37.51 -26.16
N ILE A 6 22.37 -36.69 -27.22
CA ILE A 6 22.61 -35.25 -27.10
C ILE A 6 21.34 -34.38 -27.30
N VAL A 7 20.23 -34.94 -27.78
CA VAL A 7 19.04 -34.12 -28.13
C VAL A 7 18.06 -33.94 -26.98
N ALA A 8 18.16 -34.68 -25.88
CA ALA A 8 17.18 -34.64 -24.77
C ALA A 8 17.42 -33.52 -23.70
N PHE A 9 18.51 -32.75 -23.78
CA PHE A 9 18.88 -31.80 -22.69
C PHE A 9 18.52 -30.33 -22.96
N ILE A 10 18.02 -29.98 -24.14
CA ILE A 10 17.74 -28.58 -24.52
C ILE A 10 16.30 -28.16 -24.17
N GLY A 11 15.41 -29.09 -23.86
CA GLY A 11 13.98 -28.81 -23.61
C GLY A 11 13.61 -28.33 -22.19
N LEU A 12 14.50 -28.47 -21.18
CA LEU A 12 14.13 -28.17 -19.78
C LEU A 12 14.36 -26.71 -19.35
N THR A 13 15.13 -25.94 -20.08
CA THR A 13 15.51 -24.56 -19.65
C THR A 13 14.44 -23.50 -19.96
N LEU A 14 13.53 -23.76 -20.87
CA LEU A 14 12.50 -22.76 -21.26
C LEU A 14 11.32 -22.71 -20.26
N ILE A 15 11.04 -23.78 -19.54
CA ILE A 15 9.91 -23.83 -18.58
C ILE A 15 10.23 -23.03 -17.32
N ALA A 16 11.49 -23.07 -16.86
CA ALA A 16 11.91 -22.33 -15.66
C ALA A 16 11.80 -20.80 -15.84
N CYS A 17 12.16 -20.26 -17.02
CA CYS A 17 12.06 -18.82 -17.28
C CYS A 17 10.62 -18.31 -17.37
N SER A 18 9.67 -19.14 -17.80
CA SER A 18 8.26 -18.78 -17.87
C SER A 18 7.63 -18.68 -16.47
N ASP A 19 8.04 -19.55 -15.55
CA ASP A 19 7.50 -19.58 -14.18
C ASP A 19 8.01 -18.40 -13.34
N THR A 20 9.30 -18.05 -13.47
CA THR A 20 9.88 -16.88 -12.76
C THR A 20 9.22 -15.56 -13.17
N LYS A 21 9.00 -15.34 -14.45
CA LYS A 21 8.32 -14.13 -14.97
C LYS A 21 6.87 -14.05 -14.50
N LYS A 22 6.21 -15.19 -14.41
CA LYS A 22 4.86 -15.23 -13.85
C LYS A 22 4.84 -14.85 -12.36
N GLN A 23 5.77 -15.37 -11.56
CA GLN A 23 5.88 -15.04 -10.14
C GLN A 23 6.13 -13.55 -9.92
N GLU A 24 7.05 -12.96 -10.69
CA GLU A 24 7.32 -11.51 -10.65
C GLU A 24 6.07 -10.69 -10.95
N LYS A 25 5.37 -11.06 -12.03
CA LYS A 25 4.13 -10.41 -12.44
C LYS A 25 3.02 -10.54 -11.39
N ASP A 26 2.79 -11.74 -10.87
CA ASP A 26 1.76 -12.00 -9.88
C ASP A 26 2.02 -11.19 -8.60
N LEU A 27 3.28 -11.03 -8.20
CA LEU A 27 3.64 -10.23 -7.04
C LEU A 27 3.46 -8.73 -7.29
N LEU A 28 3.85 -8.23 -8.46
CA LEU A 28 3.59 -6.85 -8.87
C LEU A 28 2.09 -6.55 -8.93
N ASP A 29 1.30 -7.42 -9.56
CA ASP A 29 -0.16 -7.28 -9.65
C ASP A 29 -0.80 -7.22 -8.25
N ASN A 30 -0.28 -8.00 -7.29
CA ASN A 30 -0.72 -7.91 -5.88
C ASN A 30 -0.40 -6.57 -5.22
N ILE A 31 0.79 -6.00 -5.48
CA ILE A 31 1.18 -4.68 -4.97
C ILE A 31 0.22 -3.62 -5.52
N LEU A 32 0.02 -3.61 -6.84
CA LEU A 32 -0.85 -2.65 -7.52
C LEU A 32 -2.30 -2.76 -7.05
N LYS A 33 -2.78 -3.98 -6.81
CA LYS A 33 -4.13 -4.19 -6.25
C LYS A 33 -4.30 -3.60 -4.85
N VAL A 34 -3.28 -3.70 -3.99
CA VAL A 34 -3.32 -3.04 -2.67
C VAL A 34 -3.25 -1.53 -2.82
N HIS A 35 -2.38 -1.02 -3.71
CA HIS A 35 -2.32 0.40 -4.05
C HIS A 35 -3.68 0.94 -4.46
N ASP A 36 -4.35 0.30 -5.42
CA ASP A 36 -5.66 0.75 -5.91
C ASP A 36 -6.71 0.76 -4.79
N LYS A 37 -6.67 -0.23 -3.89
CA LYS A 37 -7.53 -0.27 -2.71
C LYS A 37 -7.28 0.93 -1.77
N VAL A 38 -6.02 1.28 -1.55
CA VAL A 38 -5.65 2.46 -0.73
C VAL A 38 -6.14 3.75 -1.39
N MET A 39 -5.95 3.89 -2.70
CA MET A 39 -6.43 5.04 -3.47
C MET A 39 -7.96 5.20 -3.42
N MET A 40 -8.72 4.09 -3.39
CA MET A 40 -10.17 4.15 -3.23
C MET A 40 -10.61 4.69 -1.85
N ASN A 41 -9.74 4.66 -0.85
CA ASN A 41 -10.01 5.19 0.49
C ASN A 41 -9.68 6.68 0.63
N ASP A 42 -9.02 7.28 -0.36
CA ASP A 42 -8.56 8.68 -0.32
C ASP A 42 -9.71 9.68 -0.12
N ASP A 43 -10.83 9.50 -0.82
CA ASP A 43 -12.01 10.34 -0.65
C ASP A 43 -12.55 10.33 0.80
N ALA A 44 -12.57 9.17 1.45
CA ALA A 44 -13.01 9.05 2.83
C ALA A 44 -12.02 9.70 3.79
N LEU A 45 -10.74 9.57 3.55
CA LEU A 45 -9.67 10.22 4.31
C LEU A 45 -9.80 11.74 4.22
N MET A 46 -9.85 12.30 3.02
CA MET A 46 -9.96 13.73 2.76
C MET A 46 -11.23 14.34 3.34
N LYS A 47 -12.36 13.62 3.24
CA LYS A 47 -13.62 14.03 3.85
C LYS A 47 -13.51 14.13 5.36
N ASN A 48 -12.93 13.13 6.02
CA ASN A 48 -12.80 13.13 7.47
C ASN A 48 -11.83 14.21 7.94
N LYS A 49 -10.73 14.42 7.24
CA LYS A 49 -9.77 15.49 7.51
C LYS A 49 -10.44 16.86 7.42
N THR A 50 -11.16 17.15 6.34
CA THR A 50 -11.90 18.40 6.15
C THR A 50 -12.93 18.64 7.28
N GLN A 51 -13.62 17.59 7.73
CA GLN A 51 -14.57 17.70 8.84
C GLN A 51 -13.86 17.99 10.16
N LEU A 52 -12.75 17.32 10.47
CA LEU A 52 -11.96 17.56 11.67
C LEU A 52 -11.36 18.98 11.69
N ASP A 53 -10.79 19.41 10.56
CA ASP A 53 -10.27 20.77 10.39
C ASP A 53 -11.33 21.84 10.65
N SER A 54 -12.56 21.59 10.16
CA SER A 54 -13.69 22.49 10.40
C SER A 54 -14.08 22.53 11.86
N LEU A 55 -14.09 21.38 12.54
CA LEU A 55 -14.40 21.29 13.98
C LEU A 55 -13.33 21.92 14.86
N LEU A 56 -12.05 21.80 14.47
CA LEU A 56 -10.92 22.39 15.20
C LEU A 56 -10.94 23.93 15.20
N LYS A 57 -11.64 24.55 14.24
CA LYS A 57 -11.87 26.01 14.18
C LYS A 57 -12.96 26.49 15.13
N LEU A 58 -13.83 25.59 15.61
CA LEU A 58 -14.89 25.90 16.55
C LEU A 58 -14.39 25.86 18.01
N PRO A 59 -15.06 26.54 18.95
CA PRO A 59 -14.80 26.35 20.38
C PRO A 59 -15.02 24.88 20.74
N ALA A 60 -13.98 24.24 21.29
CA ALA A 60 -14.08 22.89 21.82
C ALA A 60 -14.80 22.92 23.18
N LYS A 61 -15.49 21.83 23.54
CA LYS A 61 -16.15 21.69 24.85
C LYS A 61 -15.13 21.73 25.99
N ASP A 62 -13.99 21.10 25.76
CA ASP A 62 -12.87 21.07 26.70
C ASP A 62 -11.54 20.81 25.95
N THR A 63 -10.44 20.89 26.70
CA THR A 63 -9.09 20.67 26.18
C THR A 63 -8.89 19.23 25.68
N ALA A 64 -9.49 18.24 26.35
CA ALA A 64 -9.34 16.83 25.99
C ALA A 64 -9.99 16.54 24.62
N GLU A 65 -11.17 17.13 24.35
CA GLU A 65 -11.82 17.03 23.04
C GLU A 65 -10.93 17.59 21.93
N LYS A 66 -10.33 18.76 22.16
CA LYS A 66 -9.44 19.39 21.19
C LYS A 66 -8.19 18.56 20.91
N VAL A 67 -7.59 17.98 21.94
CA VAL A 67 -6.43 17.09 21.83
C VAL A 67 -6.80 15.84 21.01
N ASN A 68 -7.97 15.24 21.29
CA ASN A 68 -8.43 14.06 20.57
C ASN A 68 -8.66 14.34 19.06
N MET A 69 -9.37 15.45 18.74
CA MET A 69 -9.56 15.86 17.33
C MET A 69 -8.22 16.04 16.61
N LYS A 70 -7.26 16.70 17.26
CA LYS A 70 -5.94 16.93 16.69
C LYS A 70 -5.16 15.63 16.48
N ALA A 71 -5.26 14.68 17.40
CA ALA A 71 -4.65 13.36 17.24
C ALA A 71 -5.22 12.56 16.08
N LEU A 72 -6.55 12.63 15.86
CA LEU A 72 -7.21 11.99 14.72
C LEU A 72 -6.80 12.65 13.39
N ASP A 73 -6.75 13.96 13.33
CA ASP A 73 -6.30 14.71 12.15
C ASP A 73 -4.86 14.36 11.78
N MET A 74 -3.96 14.31 12.78
CA MET A 74 -2.57 13.89 12.56
C MET A 74 -2.43 12.45 12.06
N LYS A 75 -3.31 11.53 12.48
CA LYS A 75 -3.31 10.15 11.96
C LYS A 75 -3.72 10.10 10.48
N LEU A 76 -4.72 10.89 10.09
CA LEU A 76 -5.13 11.00 8.68
C LEU A 76 -4.01 11.58 7.83
N LEU A 77 -3.39 12.68 8.28
CA LEU A 77 -2.25 13.30 7.60
C LEU A 77 -1.07 12.32 7.45
N ALA A 78 -0.70 11.63 8.52
CA ALA A 78 0.39 10.64 8.48
C ALA A 78 0.11 9.48 7.52
N SER A 79 -1.16 9.11 7.32
CA SER A 79 -1.56 8.07 6.37
C SER A 79 -1.46 8.56 4.91
N GLU A 80 -1.84 9.79 4.64
CA GLU A 80 -1.68 10.47 3.37
C GLU A 80 -0.19 10.56 2.99
N GLU A 81 0.63 11.08 3.89
CA GLU A 81 2.09 11.19 3.70
C GLU A 81 2.76 9.81 3.50
N ALA A 82 2.31 8.78 4.21
CA ALA A 82 2.85 7.44 4.05
C ALA A 82 2.57 6.88 2.65
N MET A 83 1.38 7.12 2.09
CA MET A 83 1.03 6.72 0.72
C MET A 83 1.84 7.49 -0.31
N GLU A 84 1.91 8.81 -0.18
CA GLU A 84 2.70 9.67 -1.06
C GLU A 84 4.18 9.25 -1.07
N ASN A 85 4.77 9.04 0.10
CA ASN A 85 6.14 8.57 0.25
C ASN A 85 6.38 7.19 -0.37
N TRP A 86 5.40 6.28 -0.26
CA TRP A 86 5.51 4.98 -0.90
C TRP A 86 5.47 5.11 -2.43
N MET A 87 4.55 5.89 -2.99
CA MET A 87 4.46 6.12 -4.44
C MET A 87 5.75 6.74 -5.01
N HIS A 88 6.33 7.71 -4.33
CA HIS A 88 7.58 8.34 -4.76
C HIS A 88 8.79 7.39 -4.77
N LYS A 89 8.78 6.37 -3.93
CA LYS A 89 9.89 5.40 -3.79
C LYS A 89 9.68 4.12 -4.59
N PHE A 90 8.48 3.89 -5.07
CA PHE A 90 8.16 2.67 -5.81
C PHE A 90 8.65 2.76 -7.25
N GLU A 91 9.54 1.84 -7.63
CA GLU A 91 10.10 1.72 -8.96
C GLU A 91 9.55 0.43 -9.63
N PRO A 92 8.56 0.53 -10.52
CA PRO A 92 8.00 -0.65 -11.18
C PRO A 92 8.94 -1.25 -12.23
N ASP A 93 9.88 -0.45 -12.77
CA ASP A 93 10.87 -0.92 -13.75
C ASP A 93 12.05 -1.61 -13.06
N VAL A 94 12.12 -2.92 -13.25
CA VAL A 94 13.15 -3.79 -12.67
C VAL A 94 13.92 -4.57 -13.75
N ALA A 95 13.90 -4.08 -15.01
CA ALA A 95 14.41 -4.80 -16.18
C ALA A 95 15.87 -5.29 -16.06
N ASN A 96 16.69 -4.62 -15.24
CA ASN A 96 18.13 -4.92 -15.08
C ASN A 96 18.44 -5.70 -13.79
N LYS A 97 17.43 -6.21 -13.09
CA LYS A 97 17.62 -6.95 -11.83
C LYS A 97 17.49 -8.46 -12.05
N SER A 98 18.15 -9.25 -11.20
CA SER A 98 17.97 -10.69 -11.17
C SER A 98 16.57 -11.04 -10.65
N HIS A 99 16.09 -12.26 -10.96
CA HIS A 99 14.82 -12.76 -10.41
C HIS A 99 14.75 -12.65 -8.89
N ASP A 100 15.78 -13.09 -8.19
CA ASP A 100 15.83 -13.06 -6.72
C ASP A 100 15.77 -11.64 -6.17
N ASP A 101 16.46 -10.69 -6.82
CA ASP A 101 16.44 -9.28 -6.43
C ASP A 101 15.05 -8.66 -6.67
N ILE A 102 14.39 -9.02 -7.79
CA ILE A 102 13.03 -8.58 -8.11
C ILE A 102 12.05 -9.11 -7.05
N MET A 103 12.10 -10.40 -6.76
CA MET A 103 11.20 -11.02 -5.78
C MET A 103 11.41 -10.44 -4.38
N LYS A 104 12.65 -10.19 -3.99
CA LYS A 104 12.97 -9.51 -2.72
C LYS A 104 12.40 -8.08 -2.71
N TYR A 105 12.69 -7.30 -3.74
CA TYR A 105 12.23 -5.92 -3.85
C TYR A 105 10.70 -5.82 -3.81
N TYR A 106 10.00 -6.59 -4.65
CA TYR A 106 8.55 -6.60 -4.65
C TYR A 106 7.96 -7.14 -3.34
N GLY A 107 8.61 -8.13 -2.72
CA GLY A 107 8.23 -8.61 -1.39
C GLY A 107 8.28 -7.53 -0.32
N ASP A 108 9.33 -6.70 -0.33
CA ASP A 108 9.48 -5.57 0.58
C ASP A 108 8.47 -4.45 0.26
N GLN A 109 8.23 -4.14 -1.02
CA GLN A 109 7.23 -3.18 -1.46
C GLN A 109 5.80 -3.61 -1.09
N LYS A 110 5.49 -4.89 -1.22
CA LYS A 110 4.20 -5.44 -0.78
C LYS A 110 3.97 -5.23 0.73
N LYS A 111 4.96 -5.50 1.56
CA LYS A 111 4.87 -5.26 3.01
C LYS A 111 4.66 -3.77 3.30
N ALA A 112 5.40 -2.90 2.59
CA ALA A 112 5.30 -1.47 2.77
C ALA A 112 3.89 -0.93 2.44
N ILE A 113 3.34 -1.28 1.25
CA ILE A 113 2.00 -0.83 0.87
C ILE A 113 0.89 -1.43 1.75
N MET A 114 1.04 -2.67 2.23
CA MET A 114 0.11 -3.25 3.20
C MET A 114 0.14 -2.51 4.55
N SER A 115 1.30 -2.01 4.97
CA SER A 115 1.41 -1.15 6.16
C SER A 115 0.65 0.17 5.97
N VAL A 116 0.78 0.80 4.79
CA VAL A 116 0.03 2.00 4.42
C VAL A 116 -1.48 1.74 4.44
N ASP A 117 -1.93 0.63 3.81
CA ASP A 117 -3.35 0.23 3.83
C ASP A 117 -3.88 0.09 5.27
N SER A 118 -3.11 -0.56 6.13
CA SER A 118 -3.47 -0.73 7.54
C SER A 118 -3.57 0.62 8.28
N GLN A 119 -2.58 1.49 8.13
CA GLN A 119 -2.57 2.82 8.73
C GLN A 119 -3.79 3.64 8.31
N MET A 120 -4.06 3.70 7.00
CA MET A 120 -5.18 4.46 6.44
C MET A 120 -6.53 3.94 6.93
N ASN A 121 -6.73 2.61 6.92
CA ASN A 121 -7.96 2.01 7.42
C ASN A 121 -8.21 2.31 8.91
N VAL A 122 -7.17 2.29 9.75
CA VAL A 122 -7.26 2.64 11.16
C VAL A 122 -7.63 4.12 11.32
N ALA A 123 -6.94 5.02 10.63
CA ALA A 123 -7.18 6.46 10.71
C ALA A 123 -8.61 6.82 10.28
N ILE A 124 -9.08 6.26 9.16
CA ILE A 124 -10.45 6.46 8.66
C ILE A 124 -11.49 5.90 9.64
N THR A 125 -11.26 4.70 10.17
CA THR A 125 -12.20 4.06 11.09
C THR A 125 -12.35 4.85 12.39
N GLU A 126 -11.25 5.28 13.00
CA GLU A 126 -11.26 6.05 14.23
C GLU A 126 -11.89 7.44 14.03
N SER A 127 -11.55 8.12 12.95
CA SER A 127 -12.12 9.43 12.65
C SER A 127 -13.62 9.34 12.32
N ASN A 128 -14.05 8.34 11.56
CA ASN A 128 -15.48 8.08 11.31
C ASN A 128 -16.25 7.83 12.60
N LYS A 129 -15.71 7.02 13.51
CA LYS A 129 -16.32 6.75 14.82
C LYS A 129 -16.49 8.03 15.64
N TYR A 130 -15.47 8.85 15.67
CA TYR A 130 -15.51 10.13 16.37
C TYR A 130 -16.57 11.08 15.77
N LEU A 131 -16.52 11.27 14.44
CA LEU A 131 -17.41 12.17 13.72
C LEU A 131 -18.87 11.75 13.78
N SER A 132 -19.16 10.44 13.76
CA SER A 132 -20.51 9.91 13.86
C SER A 132 -21.11 10.07 15.27
N ASN A 133 -20.30 9.91 16.31
CA ASN A 133 -20.73 10.11 17.70
C ASN A 133 -21.02 11.58 18.03
N ARG A 134 -20.40 12.51 17.31
CA ARG A 134 -20.63 13.95 17.49
C ARG A 134 -21.90 14.46 16.85
N LYS A 135 -22.47 13.74 15.89
CA LYS A 135 -23.73 14.10 15.22
C LYS A 135 -24.98 13.76 16.03
N LYS A 136 -24.83 13.01 17.11
CA LYS A 136 -25.91 12.69 18.06
C LYS A 136 -25.95 13.71 19.20
#